data_bc1d9157708b19842a48470e3fa196e6
#
_entry.id   bc1d9157708b19842a48470e3fa196e6
#
_cell.length_a   1.000
_cell.length_b   1.000
_cell.length_c   1.000
_cell.angle_alpha   90.00
_cell.angle_beta   90.00
_cell.angle_gamma   90.00
#
_symmetry.space_group_name_H-M   'P 1'
#
loop_
_entity.id
_entity.type
_entity.pdbx_description
1 polymer ?
#
loop_
_entity_poly.entity_id
_entity_poly.type
_entity_poly.pdbx_seq_one_letter_code
_entity_poly.pdbx_strand_id
1 'polypeptide(L)'
;MLLYNCALHLELPHVHSLKGRRSITNALKEKLKAFNVSVLDISGEYPKEAEIAFVFLSPDSRHGAQYLQKIEAMIERNFGEYVWEVAYEVL
;
A
#
# COMPACT_ATOMS: atom_id res chain seq x y z
N MET A 1 -9.92 13.76 -15.45
CA MET A 1 -8.81 13.00 -14.87
C MET A 1 -8.80 13.16 -13.37
N LEU A 2 -8.63 12.08 -12.65
CA LEU A 2 -8.64 12.07 -11.19
C LEU A 2 -7.29 11.58 -10.67
N LEU A 3 -6.89 12.09 -9.50
CA LEU A 3 -5.73 11.61 -8.75
C LEU A 3 -6.23 10.83 -7.54
N TYR A 4 -5.81 9.57 -7.43
CA TYR A 4 -6.05 8.74 -6.25
C TYR A 4 -4.84 8.83 -5.32
N ASN A 5 -5.07 9.37 -4.12
CA ASN A 5 -4.05 9.49 -3.09
C ASN A 5 -4.36 8.47 -2.00
N CYS A 6 -3.52 7.45 -1.89
CA CYS A 6 -3.81 6.27 -1.07
C CYS A 6 -2.73 6.08 0.00
N ALA A 7 -3.15 5.55 1.14
CA ALA A 7 -2.25 5.13 2.21
C ALA A 7 -2.62 3.72 2.65
N LEU A 8 -1.65 2.82 2.56
CA LEU A 8 -1.78 1.45 3.01
C LEU A 8 -1.15 1.32 4.39
N HIS A 9 -1.94 0.85 5.36
CA HIS A 9 -1.48 0.57 6.71
C HIS A 9 -1.41 -0.94 6.92
N LEU A 10 -0.28 -1.44 7.47
CA LEU A 10 -0.13 -2.84 7.88
C LEU A 10 0.23 -2.93 9.36
N GLU A 11 -0.34 -3.90 10.04
CA GLU A 11 0.07 -4.29 11.38
C GLU A 11 1.02 -5.48 11.30
N LEU A 12 2.17 -5.37 11.98
CA LEU A 12 3.25 -6.34 11.93
C LEU A 12 3.64 -6.79 13.34
N PRO A 13 2.74 -7.49 14.06
CA PRO A 13 2.94 -7.75 15.49
C PRO A 13 4.17 -8.62 15.81
N HIS A 14 4.66 -9.39 14.84
CA HIS A 14 5.82 -10.26 15.02
C HIS A 14 7.15 -9.63 14.61
N VAL A 15 7.11 -8.37 14.17
CA VAL A 15 8.31 -7.65 13.77
C VAL A 15 8.82 -6.86 14.97
N HIS A 16 10.12 -6.98 15.27
CA HIS A 16 10.73 -6.37 16.45
C HIS A 16 11.82 -5.34 16.12
N SER A 17 12.08 -5.09 14.85
CA SER A 17 13.12 -4.14 14.44
C SER A 17 12.73 -3.44 13.13
N LEU A 18 13.31 -2.27 12.93
CA LEU A 18 13.14 -1.54 11.67
C LEU A 18 13.72 -2.31 10.48
N LYS A 19 14.81 -3.06 10.72
CA LYS A 19 15.41 -3.91 9.69
C LYS A 19 14.44 -5.02 9.25
N GLY A 20 13.79 -5.68 10.20
CA GLY A 20 12.80 -6.72 9.92
C GLY A 20 11.60 -6.16 9.16
N ARG A 21 11.13 -4.98 9.56
CA ARG A 21 10.04 -4.30 8.85
C ARG A 21 10.42 -3.96 7.42
N ARG A 22 11.66 -3.50 7.19
CA ARG A 22 12.13 -3.10 5.87
C ARG A 22 12.04 -4.24 4.85
N SER A 23 12.29 -5.46 5.26
CA SER A 23 12.15 -6.63 4.40
C SER A 23 10.72 -6.74 3.87
N ILE A 24 9.74 -6.54 4.73
CA ILE A 24 8.31 -6.61 4.36
C ILE A 24 7.92 -5.42 3.51
N THR A 25 8.30 -4.20 3.91
CA THR A 25 7.94 -2.99 3.15
C THR A 25 8.60 -2.97 1.78
N ASN A 26 9.81 -3.49 1.63
CA ASN A 26 10.47 -3.58 0.32
C ASN A 26 9.72 -4.55 -0.60
N ALA A 27 9.29 -5.71 -0.08
CA ALA A 27 8.50 -6.66 -0.86
C ALA A 27 7.17 -6.03 -1.28
N LEU A 28 6.52 -5.29 -0.38
CA LEU A 28 5.27 -4.60 -0.67
C LEU A 28 5.45 -3.53 -1.75
N LYS A 29 6.50 -2.72 -1.65
CA LYS A 29 6.80 -1.69 -2.65
C LYS A 29 7.06 -2.30 -4.03
N GLU A 30 7.77 -3.42 -4.10
CA GLU A 30 8.01 -4.13 -5.36
C GLU A 30 6.70 -4.59 -6.00
N LYS A 31 5.78 -5.14 -5.21
CA LYS A 31 4.46 -5.57 -5.70
C LYS A 31 3.63 -4.38 -6.16
N LEU A 32 3.65 -3.27 -5.42
CA LEU A 32 2.93 -2.06 -5.82
C LEU A 32 3.48 -1.46 -7.11
N LYS A 33 4.80 -1.50 -7.31
CA LYS A 33 5.43 -0.96 -8.52
C LYS A 33 5.07 -1.74 -9.78
N ALA A 34 4.55 -2.96 -9.67
CA ALA A 34 4.03 -3.70 -10.81
C ALA A 34 2.77 -3.05 -11.38
N PHE A 35 2.07 -2.25 -10.58
CA PHE A 35 1.01 -1.36 -11.03
C PHE A 35 1.63 -0.02 -11.43
N ASN A 36 0.94 0.73 -12.26
CA ASN A 36 1.42 2.04 -12.67
C ASN A 36 1.11 3.09 -11.58
N VAL A 37 1.82 3.00 -10.47
CA VAL A 37 1.65 3.88 -9.31
C VAL A 37 3.00 4.40 -8.84
N SER A 38 2.99 5.58 -8.21
CA SER A 38 4.14 6.09 -7.49
C SER A 38 4.02 5.69 -6.02
N VAL A 39 5.11 5.24 -5.43
CA VAL A 39 5.13 4.63 -4.09
C VAL A 39 6.15 5.31 -3.20
N LEU A 40 5.78 5.55 -1.94
CA LEU A 40 6.68 6.10 -0.94
C LEU A 40 6.41 5.44 0.41
N ASP A 41 7.46 4.96 1.06
CA ASP A 41 7.36 4.46 2.44
C ASP A 41 7.31 5.66 3.39
N ILE A 42 6.20 5.82 4.10
CA ILE A 42 5.97 6.89 5.06
C ILE A 42 5.87 6.35 6.49
N SER A 43 6.37 5.13 6.72
CA SER A 43 6.32 4.50 8.04
C SER A 43 7.07 5.32 9.08
N GLY A 44 6.54 5.32 10.31
CA GLY A 44 7.20 5.93 11.46
C GLY A 44 8.29 5.00 12.02
N GLU A 45 8.69 5.28 13.26
CA GLU A 45 9.78 4.54 13.92
C GLU A 45 9.30 3.30 14.67
N TYR A 46 7.99 3.12 14.84
CA TYR A 46 7.45 1.95 15.54
C TYR A 46 7.48 0.75 14.59
N PRO A 47 8.30 -0.29 14.88
CA PRO A 47 8.53 -1.38 13.91
C PRO A 47 7.33 -2.30 13.69
N LYS A 48 6.33 -2.27 14.58
CA LYS A 48 5.18 -3.18 14.52
C LYS A 48 4.05 -2.68 13.63
N GLU A 49 4.30 -1.61 12.88
CA GLU A 49 3.36 -1.14 11.86
C GLU A 49 4.11 -0.49 10.72
N ALA A 50 3.50 -0.49 9.55
CA ALA A 50 4.04 0.14 8.35
C ALA A 50 2.98 0.98 7.65
N GLU A 51 3.42 2.06 7.03
CA GLU A 51 2.58 2.94 6.22
C GLU A 51 3.23 3.14 4.88
N ILE A 52 2.51 2.84 3.81
CA ILE A 52 2.99 3.02 2.44
C ILE A 52 2.02 3.91 1.70
N ALA A 53 2.51 5.06 1.26
CA ALA A 53 1.73 5.95 0.39
C ALA A 53 1.89 5.51 -1.06
N PHE A 54 0.79 5.55 -1.81
CA PHE A 54 0.87 5.38 -3.25
C PHE A 54 -0.19 6.23 -3.94
N VAL A 55 0.14 6.68 -5.15
CA VAL A 55 -0.75 7.54 -5.93
C VAL A 55 -0.82 7.04 -7.36
N PHE A 56 -1.98 7.24 -7.99
CA PHE A 56 -2.14 6.95 -9.41
C PHE A 56 -3.21 7.87 -10.03
N LEU A 57 -3.11 8.04 -11.33
CA LEU A 57 -4.08 8.80 -12.10
C LEU A 57 -5.10 7.86 -12.72
N SER A 58 -6.33 8.34 -12.82
CA SER A 58 -7.42 7.61 -13.47
C SER A 58 -8.20 8.55 -14.37
N PRO A 59 -8.69 8.10 -15.52
CA PRO A 59 -9.53 8.94 -16.38
C PRO A 59 -10.87 9.30 -15.74
N ASP A 60 -11.41 8.42 -14.88
CA ASP A 60 -12.68 8.62 -14.22
C ASP A 60 -12.77 7.76 -12.94
N SER A 61 -13.85 7.95 -12.17
CA SER A 61 -14.04 7.23 -10.90
C SER A 61 -14.26 5.74 -11.06
N ARG A 62 -14.89 5.31 -12.13
CA ARG A 62 -15.14 3.89 -12.40
C ARG A 62 -13.84 3.13 -12.63
N HIS A 63 -12.97 3.66 -13.50
CA HIS A 63 -11.67 3.04 -13.76
C HIS A 63 -10.77 3.10 -12.53
N GLY A 64 -10.82 4.21 -11.79
CA GLY A 64 -10.05 4.35 -10.55
C GLY A 64 -10.45 3.32 -9.50
N ALA A 65 -11.76 3.13 -9.28
CA ALA A 65 -12.26 2.14 -8.34
C ALA A 65 -11.86 0.71 -8.74
N GLN A 66 -11.95 0.38 -10.03
CA GLN A 66 -11.54 -0.93 -10.53
C GLN A 66 -10.03 -1.14 -10.34
N TYR A 67 -9.22 -0.13 -10.59
CA TYR A 67 -7.78 -0.21 -10.42
C TYR A 67 -7.40 -0.42 -8.96
N LEU A 68 -8.05 0.33 -8.06
CA LEU A 68 -7.82 0.18 -6.62
C LEU A 68 -8.20 -1.22 -6.15
N GLN A 69 -9.30 -1.79 -6.64
CA GLN A 69 -9.70 -3.16 -6.32
C GLN A 69 -8.64 -4.18 -6.74
N LYS A 70 -8.00 -4.00 -7.90
CA LYS A 70 -6.92 -4.88 -8.35
C LYS A 70 -5.71 -4.79 -7.43
N ILE A 71 -5.38 -3.59 -6.97
CA ILE A 71 -4.29 -3.38 -6.02
C ILE A 71 -4.62 -4.05 -4.70
N GLU A 72 -5.84 -3.87 -4.18
CA GLU A 72 -6.28 -4.50 -2.94
C GLU A 72 -6.28 -6.03 -3.04
N ALA A 73 -6.68 -6.57 -4.18
CA ALA A 73 -6.63 -8.02 -4.42
C ALA A 73 -5.19 -8.54 -4.38
N MET A 74 -4.24 -7.78 -4.92
CA MET A 74 -2.82 -8.14 -4.84
C MET A 74 -2.34 -8.12 -3.39
N ILE A 75 -2.72 -7.10 -2.61
CA ILE A 75 -2.34 -6.99 -1.20
C ILE A 75 -2.87 -8.19 -0.42
N GLU A 76 -4.13 -8.53 -0.60
CA GLU A 76 -4.74 -9.67 0.10
C GLU A 76 -4.06 -10.99 -0.27
N ARG A 77 -3.73 -11.18 -1.54
CA ARG A 77 -3.10 -12.41 -2.01
C ARG A 77 -1.69 -12.60 -1.46
N ASN A 78 -0.90 -11.52 -1.37
CA ASN A 78 0.51 -11.60 -1.01
C ASN A 78 0.80 -11.24 0.44
N PHE A 79 -0.09 -10.49 1.10
CA PHE A 79 0.11 -9.95 2.45
C PHE A 79 -1.11 -10.17 3.34
N GLY A 80 -2.01 -11.07 2.95
CA GLY A 80 -3.25 -11.33 3.67
C GLY A 80 -3.08 -11.95 5.06
N GLU A 81 -1.88 -12.44 5.40
CA GLU A 81 -1.56 -12.88 6.76
C GLU A 81 -1.48 -11.72 7.75
N TYR A 82 -1.31 -10.49 7.26
CA TYR A 82 -1.28 -9.29 8.08
C TYR A 82 -2.64 -8.62 8.12
N VAL A 83 -2.92 -7.88 9.18
CA VAL A 83 -4.06 -6.96 9.22
C VAL A 83 -3.65 -5.71 8.42
N TRP A 84 -4.44 -5.36 7.42
CA TRP A 84 -4.16 -4.22 6.55
C TRP A 84 -5.43 -3.47 6.18
N GLU A 85 -5.26 -2.19 5.89
CA GLU A 85 -6.34 -1.38 5.33
C GLU A 85 -5.76 -0.30 4.42
N VAL A 86 -6.57 0.14 3.46
CA VAL A 86 -6.25 1.24 2.56
C VAL A 86 -7.23 2.37 2.80
N ALA A 87 -6.69 3.54 3.14
CA ALA A 87 -7.45 4.78 3.16
C ALA A 87 -7.09 5.56 1.91
N TYR A 88 -8.07 6.25 1.30
CA TYR A 88 -7.80 7.00 0.09
C TYR A 88 -8.72 8.21 -0.03
N GLU A 89 -8.25 9.19 -0.80
CA GLU A 89 -9.09 10.31 -1.24
C GLU A 89 -8.87 10.53 -2.74
N VAL A 90 -9.88 11.04 -3.39
CA VAL A 90 -9.86 11.31 -4.83
C VAL A 90 -9.81 12.81 -5.04
N LEU A 91 -8.80 13.26 -5.76
CA LEU A 91 -8.55 14.68 -6.01
C LEU A 91 -8.75 15.03 -7.48
#